data_e782dfe14b01cd229fce40ebb5aa75a9
#
_entry.id   e782dfe14b01cd229fce40ebb5aa75a9
#
_cell.length_a   1.000
_cell.length_b   1.000
_cell.length_c   1.000
_cell.angle_alpha   90.00
_cell.angle_beta   90.00
_cell.angle_gamma   90.00
#
_symmetry.space_group_name_H-M   'P 1'
#
loop_
_entity.id
_entity.type
_entity.pdbx_description
1 polymer ?
#
loop_
_entity_poly.entity_id
_entity_poly.type
_entity_poly.pdbx_seq_one_letter_code
_entity_poly.pdbx_strand_id
1 'polypeptide(L)'
;MSIAITTTTVLVDDQAKALAFYTDVLGFEKKNDVPLGEHRWLTVVGADARDGVELLLEPDEHPAAKVFKAALVDDGIPYASFGVADARVEHERLAALGVHFTQAPMTMGPVTTAVFDDTCGNLIQIASMP
;
A
#
# COMPACT_ATOMS: atom_id res chain seq x y z
N MET A 1 11.19 10.49 27.35
CA MET A 1 11.44 10.04 25.97
C MET A 1 10.43 9.00 25.55
N SER A 2 9.95 9.06 24.33
CA SER A 2 9.01 8.07 23.81
C SER A 2 9.50 7.54 22.48
N ILE A 3 8.99 6.35 22.09
CA ILE A 3 9.25 5.75 20.81
C ILE A 3 8.07 6.07 19.90
N ALA A 4 8.36 6.48 18.67
CA ALA A 4 7.32 6.81 17.70
C ALA A 4 7.43 5.91 16.46
N ILE A 5 6.30 5.63 15.84
CA ILE A 5 6.29 4.93 14.55
C ILE A 5 6.56 5.98 13.47
N THR A 6 7.72 5.88 12.84
CA THR A 6 8.12 6.82 11.78
C THR A 6 8.17 6.17 10.41
N THR A 7 8.33 4.85 10.35
CA THR A 7 8.41 4.10 9.11
C THR A 7 7.70 2.76 9.28
N THR A 8 6.91 2.38 8.30
CA THR A 8 6.36 1.04 8.17
C THR A 8 6.69 0.51 6.79
N THR A 9 6.56 -0.80 6.59
CA THR A 9 7.11 -1.45 5.40
C THR A 9 6.02 -2.21 4.64
N VAL A 10 6.09 -2.14 3.32
CA VAL A 10 5.41 -3.08 2.43
C VAL A 10 6.45 -3.76 1.55
N LEU A 11 6.37 -5.08 1.46
CA LEU A 11 7.30 -5.87 0.65
C LEU A 11 6.81 -5.87 -0.80
N VAL A 12 7.70 -5.52 -1.73
CA VAL A 12 7.36 -5.39 -3.15
C VAL A 12 8.29 -6.22 -4.02
N ASP A 13 7.79 -6.69 -5.13
CA ASP A 13 8.58 -7.50 -6.06
C ASP A 13 9.53 -6.66 -6.93
N ASP A 14 9.21 -5.39 -7.11
CA ASP A 14 9.99 -4.46 -7.95
C ASP A 14 9.79 -3.05 -7.43
N GLN A 15 10.86 -2.42 -6.94
CA GLN A 15 10.77 -1.09 -6.33
C GLN A 15 10.36 0.01 -7.31
N ALA A 16 10.86 -0.02 -8.54
CA ALA A 16 10.53 1.00 -9.54
C ALA A 16 9.05 0.90 -9.95
N LYS A 17 8.56 -0.31 -10.16
CA LYS A 17 7.15 -0.56 -10.46
C LYS A 17 6.27 -0.14 -9.29
N ALA A 18 6.68 -0.48 -8.07
CA ALA A 18 5.96 -0.11 -6.86
C ALA A 18 5.88 1.40 -6.70
N LEU A 19 6.99 2.11 -6.92
CA LEU A 19 6.99 3.57 -6.83
C LEU A 19 5.98 4.17 -7.81
N ALA A 20 5.97 3.71 -9.05
CA ALA A 20 5.02 4.19 -10.04
C ALA A 20 3.57 3.95 -9.61
N PHE A 21 3.26 2.75 -9.12
CA PHE A 21 1.90 2.44 -8.69
C PHE A 21 1.49 3.28 -7.47
N TYR A 22 2.34 3.32 -6.45
CA TYR A 22 1.99 4.01 -5.20
C TYR A 22 1.92 5.52 -5.36
N THR A 23 2.70 6.10 -6.29
CA THR A 23 2.63 7.56 -6.55
C THR A 23 1.62 7.92 -7.62
N ASP A 24 1.72 7.32 -8.81
CA ASP A 24 0.89 7.73 -9.95
C ASP A 24 -0.56 7.27 -9.82
N VAL A 25 -0.79 6.13 -9.21
CA VAL A 25 -2.13 5.55 -9.06
C VAL A 25 -2.73 5.87 -7.70
N LEU A 26 -2.02 5.58 -6.61
CA LEU A 26 -2.55 5.79 -5.26
C LEU A 26 -2.44 7.23 -4.78
N GLY A 27 -1.54 8.03 -5.36
CA GLY A 27 -1.41 9.44 -5.02
C GLY A 27 -0.48 9.75 -3.86
N PHE A 28 0.31 8.78 -3.41
CA PHE A 28 1.38 9.07 -2.45
C PHE A 28 2.48 9.91 -3.09
N GLU A 29 3.30 10.55 -2.27
CA GLU A 29 4.46 11.32 -2.72
C GLU A 29 5.74 10.62 -2.29
N LYS A 30 6.73 10.59 -3.19
CA LYS A 30 8.05 10.06 -2.85
C LYS A 30 8.72 10.98 -1.86
N LYS A 31 9.26 10.43 -0.77
CA LYS A 31 9.99 11.21 0.22
C LYS A 31 11.48 10.93 0.18
N ASN A 32 11.90 9.68 0.25
CA ASN A 32 13.30 9.30 0.19
C ASN A 32 13.55 8.32 -0.94
N ASP A 33 14.70 8.48 -1.59
CA ASP A 33 15.13 7.59 -2.66
C ASP A 33 16.65 7.61 -2.68
N VAL A 34 17.26 6.72 -1.87
CA VAL A 34 18.70 6.69 -1.66
C VAL A 34 19.24 5.33 -2.12
N PRO A 35 20.26 5.30 -2.98
CA PRO A 35 20.87 4.02 -3.36
C PRO A 35 21.39 3.26 -2.15
N LEU A 36 21.13 1.95 -2.12
CA LEU A 36 21.50 1.06 -1.03
C LEU A 36 21.90 -0.29 -1.62
N GLY A 37 23.15 -0.40 -2.10
CA GLY A 37 23.61 -1.58 -2.82
C GLY A 37 22.84 -1.77 -4.12
N GLU A 38 22.28 -2.95 -4.31
CA GLU A 38 21.47 -3.28 -5.50
C GLU A 38 20.05 -2.68 -5.43
N HIS A 39 19.67 -2.15 -4.27
CA HIS A 39 18.32 -1.67 -3.99
C HIS A 39 18.35 -0.20 -3.63
N ARG A 40 17.20 0.29 -3.21
CA ARG A 40 17.00 1.69 -2.84
C ARG A 40 16.33 1.75 -1.48
N TRP A 41 16.76 2.68 -0.63
CA TRP A 41 15.95 3.11 0.50
C TRP A 41 14.88 4.03 -0.07
N LEU A 42 13.70 3.49 -0.27
CA LEU A 42 12.65 4.14 -1.04
C LEU A 42 11.39 4.26 -0.19
N THR A 43 11.01 5.50 0.13
CA THR A 43 9.82 5.73 0.94
C THR A 43 8.85 6.68 0.25
N VAL A 44 7.56 6.48 0.56
CA VAL A 44 6.49 7.36 0.15
C VAL A 44 5.70 7.81 1.38
N VAL A 45 5.02 8.94 1.24
CA VAL A 45 4.16 9.51 2.30
C VAL A 45 2.82 9.94 1.71
N GLY A 46 1.82 10.09 2.55
CA GLY A 46 0.56 10.69 2.12
C GLY A 46 0.79 12.11 1.62
N ALA A 47 0.10 12.52 0.55
CA ALA A 47 0.28 13.85 -0.04
C ALA A 47 -0.01 14.97 0.98
N ASP A 48 -0.94 14.74 1.89
CA ASP A 48 -1.31 15.69 2.95
C ASP A 48 -0.57 15.43 4.26
N ALA A 49 0.44 14.55 4.26
CA ALA A 49 1.15 14.14 5.48
C ALA A 49 2.64 13.91 5.20
N ARG A 50 3.30 14.91 4.58
CA ARG A 50 4.71 14.78 4.20
C ARG A 50 5.64 14.54 5.39
N ASP A 51 5.28 15.01 6.57
CA ASP A 51 6.04 14.79 7.79
C ASP A 51 5.46 13.65 8.64
N GLY A 52 4.51 12.92 8.08
CA GLY A 52 3.90 11.77 8.74
C GLY A 52 4.70 10.48 8.58
N VAL A 53 4.05 9.37 8.87
CA VAL A 53 4.66 8.05 8.78
C VAL A 53 5.03 7.75 7.32
N GLU A 54 6.25 7.29 7.12
CA GLU A 54 6.73 6.89 5.80
C GLU A 54 6.43 5.41 5.56
N LEU A 55 6.04 5.09 4.34
CA LEU A 55 5.89 3.72 3.88
C LEU A 55 7.14 3.34 3.08
N LEU A 56 7.91 2.39 3.60
CA LEU A 56 9.09 1.87 2.92
C LEU A 56 8.68 0.80 1.93
N LEU A 57 9.04 1.01 0.66
CA LEU A 57 8.83 0.02 -0.40
C LEU A 57 10.06 -0.89 -0.43
N GLU A 58 9.99 -2.01 0.27
CA GLU A 58 11.13 -2.88 0.51
C GLU A 58 11.13 -4.09 -0.42
N PRO A 59 12.29 -4.46 -1.01
CA PRO A 59 12.34 -5.66 -1.86
C PRO A 59 11.98 -6.93 -1.11
N ASP A 60 11.23 -7.80 -1.76
CA ASP A 60 10.79 -9.08 -1.21
C ASP A 60 11.77 -10.22 -1.49
N GLU A 61 13.06 -9.95 -1.56
CA GLU A 61 14.05 -10.94 -1.98
C GLU A 61 14.21 -12.12 -1.04
N HIS A 62 13.97 -11.92 0.25
CA HIS A 62 14.07 -13.02 1.20
C HIS A 62 13.03 -14.09 0.85
N PRO A 63 13.42 -15.38 0.78
CA PRO A 63 12.45 -16.44 0.42
C PRO A 63 11.21 -16.49 1.30
N ALA A 64 11.36 -16.21 2.60
CA ALA A 64 10.23 -16.17 3.52
C ALA A 64 9.23 -15.06 3.18
N ALA A 65 9.71 -13.93 2.64
CA ALA A 65 8.84 -12.84 2.21
C ALA A 65 7.95 -13.26 1.06
N LYS A 66 8.51 -13.99 0.09
CA LYS A 66 7.73 -14.48 -1.06
C LYS A 66 6.65 -15.47 -0.65
N VAL A 67 6.98 -16.38 0.25
CA VAL A 67 6.03 -17.37 0.79
C VAL A 67 4.91 -16.66 1.57
N PHE A 68 5.28 -15.71 2.41
CA PHE A 68 4.32 -14.94 3.22
C PHE A 68 3.35 -14.15 2.35
N LYS A 69 3.87 -13.41 1.37
CA LYS A 69 3.03 -12.63 0.45
C LYS A 69 2.06 -13.51 -0.33
N ALA A 70 2.55 -14.61 -0.89
CA ALA A 70 1.72 -15.54 -1.65
C ALA A 70 0.61 -16.15 -0.77
N ALA A 71 0.92 -16.51 0.46
CA ALA A 71 -0.05 -17.08 1.38
C ALA A 71 -1.16 -16.08 1.71
N LEU A 72 -0.82 -14.81 1.95
CA LEU A 72 -1.83 -13.78 2.22
C LEU A 72 -2.75 -13.58 1.00
N VAL A 73 -2.17 -13.51 -0.20
CA VAL A 73 -2.96 -13.34 -1.43
C VAL A 73 -3.90 -14.54 -1.63
N ASP A 74 -3.39 -15.76 -1.45
CA ASP A 74 -4.19 -16.98 -1.62
C ASP A 74 -5.37 -17.01 -0.66
N ASP A 75 -5.20 -16.48 0.55
CA ASP A 75 -6.24 -16.44 1.58
C ASP A 75 -7.08 -15.16 1.51
N GLY A 76 -6.80 -14.26 0.57
CA GLY A 76 -7.54 -13.02 0.42
C GLY A 76 -7.30 -12.02 1.55
N ILE A 77 -6.16 -12.09 2.24
CA ILE A 77 -5.85 -11.26 3.39
C ILE A 77 -5.06 -10.04 2.96
N PRO A 78 -5.55 -8.80 3.23
CA PRO A 78 -4.78 -7.60 2.94
C PRO A 78 -3.48 -7.54 3.74
N TYR A 79 -2.40 -7.15 3.06
CA TYR A 79 -1.11 -6.92 3.70
C TYR A 79 -1.15 -5.68 4.60
N ALA A 80 -1.81 -4.63 4.14
CA ALA A 80 -1.89 -3.35 4.83
C ALA A 80 -3.25 -2.70 4.59
N SER A 81 -3.58 -1.70 5.42
CA SER A 81 -4.81 -0.93 5.29
C SER A 81 -4.47 0.56 5.30
N PHE A 82 -5.01 1.29 4.32
CA PHE A 82 -4.83 2.74 4.22
C PHE A 82 -6.17 3.44 4.44
N GLY A 83 -6.13 4.57 5.16
CA GLY A 83 -7.31 5.39 5.38
C GLY A 83 -7.61 6.29 4.19
N VAL A 84 -8.88 6.36 3.82
CA VAL A 84 -9.37 7.29 2.78
C VAL A 84 -10.60 8.02 3.30
N ALA A 85 -10.93 9.14 2.68
CA ALA A 85 -12.11 9.92 3.11
C ALA A 85 -13.41 9.17 2.81
N ASP A 86 -13.48 8.50 1.66
CA ASP A 86 -14.67 7.75 1.23
C ASP A 86 -14.23 6.56 0.36
N ALA A 87 -14.37 5.35 0.90
CA ALA A 87 -13.91 4.13 0.22
C ALA A 87 -14.67 3.86 -1.09
N ARG A 88 -15.93 4.25 -1.19
CA ARG A 88 -16.70 4.05 -2.43
C ARG A 88 -16.23 4.97 -3.54
N VAL A 89 -15.94 6.22 -3.22
CA VAL A 89 -15.41 7.20 -4.18
C VAL A 89 -14.02 6.77 -4.65
N GLU A 90 -13.16 6.35 -3.72
CA GLU A 90 -11.81 5.86 -4.08
C GLU A 90 -11.87 4.59 -4.92
N HIS A 91 -12.78 3.68 -4.62
CA HIS A 91 -12.99 2.49 -5.44
C HIS A 91 -13.31 2.87 -6.90
N GLU A 92 -14.23 3.80 -7.10
CA GLU A 92 -14.59 4.25 -8.44
C GLU A 92 -13.42 4.89 -9.15
N ARG A 93 -12.66 5.74 -8.46
CA ARG A 93 -11.49 6.41 -9.02
C ARG A 93 -10.41 5.40 -9.43
N LEU A 94 -10.07 4.49 -8.54
CA LEU A 94 -9.02 3.49 -8.78
C LEU A 94 -9.44 2.48 -9.85
N ALA A 95 -10.69 2.03 -9.83
CA ALA A 95 -11.19 1.12 -10.85
C ALA A 95 -11.15 1.74 -12.24
N ALA A 96 -11.45 3.03 -12.34
CA ALA A 96 -11.35 3.77 -13.62
C ALA A 96 -9.92 3.85 -14.13
N LEU A 97 -8.93 3.78 -13.24
CA LEU A 97 -7.51 3.74 -13.60
C LEU A 97 -7.01 2.33 -13.90
N GLY A 98 -7.89 1.33 -13.86
CA GLY A 98 -7.52 -0.06 -14.16
C GLY A 98 -7.10 -0.89 -12.96
N VAL A 99 -7.24 -0.39 -11.74
CA VAL A 99 -6.90 -1.14 -10.53
C VAL A 99 -7.88 -2.31 -10.37
N HIS A 100 -7.34 -3.49 -10.11
CA HIS A 100 -8.16 -4.69 -9.89
C HIS A 100 -8.53 -4.82 -8.42
N PHE A 101 -9.84 -4.79 -8.13
CA PHE A 101 -10.36 -5.01 -6.78
C PHE A 101 -10.77 -6.47 -6.60
N THR A 102 -10.31 -7.08 -5.52
CA THR A 102 -10.72 -8.42 -5.11
C THR A 102 -11.94 -8.37 -4.19
N GLN A 103 -12.18 -7.24 -3.54
CA GLN A 103 -13.38 -6.99 -2.75
C GLN A 103 -13.91 -5.61 -3.08
N ALA A 104 -15.15 -5.56 -3.57
CA ALA A 104 -15.88 -4.30 -3.78
C ALA A 104 -16.20 -3.64 -2.44
N PRO A 105 -16.54 -2.34 -2.43
CA PRO A 105 -16.86 -1.66 -1.17
C PRO A 105 -17.93 -2.38 -0.38
N MET A 106 -17.64 -2.61 0.90
CA MET A 106 -18.50 -3.31 1.83
C MET A 106 -18.50 -2.55 3.16
N THR A 107 -19.70 -2.35 3.72
CA THR A 107 -19.86 -1.66 4.99
C THR A 107 -20.13 -2.66 6.09
N MET A 108 -19.33 -2.59 7.16
CA MET A 108 -19.52 -3.35 8.39
C MET A 108 -19.50 -2.40 9.57
N GLY A 109 -20.68 -2.22 10.21
CA GLY A 109 -20.80 -1.22 11.26
C GLY A 109 -20.48 0.17 10.71
N PRO A 110 -19.57 0.93 11.35
CA PRO A 110 -19.21 2.28 10.90
C PRO A 110 -18.15 2.30 9.79
N VAL A 111 -17.59 1.14 9.41
CA VAL A 111 -16.44 1.07 8.51
C VAL A 111 -16.84 0.57 7.14
N THR A 112 -16.42 1.28 6.09
CA THR A 112 -16.51 0.81 4.71
C THR A 112 -15.11 0.48 4.21
N THR A 113 -14.94 -0.72 3.66
CA THR A 113 -13.65 -1.21 3.15
C THR A 113 -13.77 -1.68 1.72
N ALA A 114 -12.65 -1.67 1.01
CA ALA A 114 -12.48 -2.34 -0.27
C ALA A 114 -11.05 -2.86 -0.34
N VAL A 115 -10.79 -3.87 -1.17
CA VAL A 115 -9.47 -4.49 -1.27
C VAL A 115 -9.05 -4.57 -2.73
N PHE A 116 -7.83 -4.17 -3.03
CA PHE A 116 -7.29 -4.20 -4.38
C PHE A 116 -5.90 -4.84 -4.43
N ASP A 117 -5.51 -5.22 -5.64
CA ASP A 117 -4.18 -5.75 -5.96
C ASP A 117 -3.24 -4.56 -6.25
N ASP A 118 -2.12 -4.48 -5.53
CA ASP A 118 -1.14 -3.39 -5.73
C ASP A 118 -0.16 -3.67 -6.87
N THR A 119 -0.34 -4.75 -7.63
CA THR A 119 0.54 -5.21 -8.72
C THR A 119 1.93 -5.63 -8.28
N CYS A 120 2.23 -5.55 -6.99
CA CYS A 120 3.54 -5.87 -6.41
C CYS A 120 3.51 -7.13 -5.55
N GLY A 121 2.45 -7.93 -5.67
CA GLY A 121 2.27 -9.17 -4.94
C GLY A 121 1.51 -9.01 -3.64
N ASN A 122 0.80 -7.90 -3.43
CA ASN A 122 0.04 -7.66 -2.21
C ASN A 122 -1.42 -7.32 -2.52
N LEU A 123 -2.28 -7.68 -1.58
CA LEU A 123 -3.61 -7.10 -1.49
C LEU A 123 -3.56 -5.95 -0.48
N ILE A 124 -4.20 -4.85 -0.81
CA ILE A 124 -4.25 -3.64 0.02
C ILE A 124 -5.69 -3.29 0.31
N GLN A 125 -5.98 -3.01 1.57
CA GLN A 125 -7.30 -2.52 1.97
C GLN A 125 -7.31 -1.01 2.01
N ILE A 126 -8.40 -0.41 1.52
CA ILE A 126 -8.73 0.98 1.86
C ILE A 126 -9.93 0.96 2.80
N ALA A 127 -9.96 1.89 3.75
CA ALA A 127 -11.00 1.95 4.76
C ALA A 127 -11.39 3.40 5.03
N SER A 128 -12.69 3.62 5.19
CA SER A 128 -13.24 4.92 5.57
C SER A 128 -14.29 4.76 6.65
N MET A 129 -14.42 5.80 7.49
CA MET A 129 -15.48 5.94 8.48
C MET A 129 -16.21 7.26 8.23
N PRO A 130 -17.53 7.34 8.56
CA PRO A 130 -18.28 8.57 8.37
C PRO A 130 -17.71 9.72 9.19
#